data_f8b760c10413a7b82a3a66a78229c02d
#
_entry.id   f8b760c10413a7b82a3a66a78229c02d
#
_cell.length_a   1.000
_cell.length_b   1.000
_cell.length_c   1.000
_cell.angle_alpha   90.00
_cell.angle_beta   90.00
_cell.angle_gamma   90.00
#
_symmetry.space_group_name_H-M   'P 1'
#
loop_
_entity.id
_entity.type
_entity.pdbx_description
1 polymer ?
#
loop_
_entity_poly.entity_id
_entity_poly.type
_entity_poly.pdbx_seq_one_letter_code
_entity_poly.pdbx_strand_id
1 'polypeptide(L)'
;WDEPRNLLEIAALCHSELSEAVEEYRAGRPMAYVNMFDGETVYYESDMESWGGRKPEGIAVEMADCLIRILDWFGHEGLDVDAIVREKMEYNRTRPYKHGKRC
;
A
#
# COMPACT_ATOMS: atom_id res chain seq x y z
N TRP A 1 -6.51 -14.95 -5.82
CA TRP A 1 -7.23 -14.06 -6.76
C TRP A 1 -7.70 -14.79 -7.99
N ASP A 2 -8.44 -15.82 -7.79
CA ASP A 2 -8.92 -16.53 -8.95
C ASP A 2 -10.10 -15.81 -9.59
N GLU A 3 -10.80 -15.04 -8.80
CA GLU A 3 -11.98 -14.36 -9.28
C GLU A 3 -11.78 -12.86 -9.21
N PRO A 4 -12.19 -12.17 -10.27
CA PRO A 4 -12.08 -10.72 -10.22
C PRO A 4 -13.04 -10.14 -9.18
N ARG A 5 -12.57 -9.14 -8.51
CA ARG A 5 -13.39 -8.43 -7.57
C ARG A 5 -13.89 -7.16 -8.22
N ASN A 6 -15.08 -6.72 -7.81
CA ASN A 6 -15.57 -5.48 -8.37
C ASN A 6 -14.82 -4.30 -7.73
N LEU A 7 -14.93 -3.17 -8.38
CA LEU A 7 -14.21 -1.99 -7.96
C LEU A 7 -14.57 -1.54 -6.55
N LEU A 8 -15.84 -1.65 -6.20
CA LEU A 8 -16.26 -1.22 -4.87
C LEU A 8 -15.63 -2.05 -3.79
N GLU A 9 -15.49 -3.34 -4.03
CA GLU A 9 -14.86 -4.22 -3.08
C GLU A 9 -13.37 -3.90 -2.93
N ILE A 10 -12.70 -3.67 -4.05
CA ILE A 10 -11.29 -3.32 -4.04
C ILE A 10 -11.08 -2.01 -3.29
N ALA A 11 -11.94 -1.02 -3.55
CA ALA A 11 -11.82 0.27 -2.89
C ALA A 11 -12.01 0.13 -1.38
N ALA A 12 -12.96 -0.70 -0.96
CA ALA A 12 -13.18 -0.89 0.47
C ALA A 12 -11.97 -1.53 1.13
N LEU A 13 -11.36 -2.50 0.46
CA LEU A 13 -10.17 -3.14 1.01
C LEU A 13 -9.01 -2.16 1.09
N CYS A 14 -8.86 -1.30 0.10
CA CYS A 14 -7.80 -0.30 0.14
C CYS A 14 -8.03 0.69 1.29
N HIS A 15 -9.26 1.10 1.50
CA HIS A 15 -9.57 1.97 2.64
C HIS A 15 -9.18 1.31 3.95
N SER A 16 -9.46 0.01 4.05
CA SER A 16 -9.11 -0.74 5.25
C SER A 16 -7.61 -0.75 5.48
N GLU A 17 -6.83 -1.00 4.41
CA GLU A 17 -5.38 -1.03 4.56
C GLU A 17 -4.83 0.34 4.96
N LEU A 18 -5.38 1.39 4.38
CA LEU A 18 -4.94 2.73 4.73
C LEU A 18 -5.29 3.08 6.17
N SER A 19 -6.46 2.63 6.63
CA SER A 19 -6.84 2.85 8.03
C SER A 19 -5.88 2.12 8.96
N GLU A 20 -5.47 0.92 8.60
CA GLU A 20 -4.53 0.18 9.42
C GLU A 20 -3.17 0.86 9.45
N ALA A 21 -2.77 1.47 8.33
CA ALA A 21 -1.52 2.23 8.31
C ALA A 21 -1.58 3.41 9.26
N VAL A 22 -2.73 4.07 9.32
CA VAL A 22 -2.91 5.19 10.24
C VAL A 22 -2.80 4.73 11.69
N GLU A 23 -3.39 3.57 11.99
CA GLU A 23 -3.29 3.04 13.36
C GLU A 23 -1.87 2.69 13.72
N GLU A 24 -1.11 2.14 12.78
CA GLU A 24 0.29 1.86 13.04
C GLU A 24 1.06 3.13 13.32
N TYR A 25 0.77 4.18 12.57
CA TYR A 25 1.41 5.45 12.78
C TYR A 25 1.08 6.03 14.17
N ARG A 26 -0.18 5.98 14.53
CA ARG A 26 -0.60 6.50 15.83
C ARG A 26 0.01 5.74 16.99
N ALA A 27 0.19 4.45 16.80
CA ALA A 27 0.78 3.62 17.84
C ALA A 27 2.29 3.80 17.95
N GLY A 28 2.90 4.50 17.00
CA GLY A 28 4.33 4.74 17.03
C GLY A 28 5.15 3.51 16.69
N ARG A 29 4.58 2.58 15.94
CA ARG A 29 5.28 1.36 15.61
C ARG A 29 6.23 1.58 14.44
N PRO A 30 7.20 0.67 14.26
CA PRO A 30 8.15 0.81 13.16
C PRO A 30 7.48 0.72 11.81
N MET A 31 8.14 1.22 10.80
CA MET A 31 7.63 1.16 9.44
C MET A 31 7.39 -0.26 8.97
N ALA A 32 8.28 -1.17 9.32
CA ALA A 32 8.13 -2.58 8.95
C ALA A 32 8.72 -3.43 10.05
N TYR A 33 8.00 -4.46 10.45
CA TYR A 33 8.46 -5.30 11.54
C TYR A 33 7.69 -6.60 11.54
N VAL A 34 8.16 -7.56 12.34
CA VAL A 34 7.38 -8.77 12.62
C VAL A 34 7.35 -8.94 14.13
N ASN A 35 6.30 -9.57 14.62
CA ASN A 35 6.20 -9.91 16.03
C ASN A 35 6.77 -11.29 16.25
N MET A 36 7.52 -11.43 17.33
CA MET A 36 8.07 -12.74 17.68
C MET A 36 7.04 -13.56 18.43
N PHE A 37 7.33 -14.85 18.59
CA PHE A 37 6.44 -15.74 19.32
C PHE A 37 6.12 -15.23 20.70
N ASP A 38 7.14 -14.69 21.35
CA ASP A 38 6.99 -14.28 22.73
C ASP A 38 6.47 -12.86 22.85
N GLY A 39 6.01 -12.30 21.75
CA GLY A 39 5.47 -10.94 21.77
C GLY A 39 6.50 -9.87 21.53
N GLU A 40 7.76 -10.25 21.38
CA GLU A 40 8.76 -9.26 21.08
C GLU A 40 8.65 -8.79 19.64
N THR A 41 8.91 -7.52 19.43
CA THR A 41 8.87 -6.93 18.11
C THR A 41 10.27 -6.88 17.55
N VAL A 42 10.42 -7.39 16.35
CA VAL A 42 11.71 -7.34 15.66
C VAL A 42 11.64 -6.26 14.61
N TYR A 43 12.60 -5.35 14.66
CA TYR A 43 12.65 -4.26 13.70
C TYR A 43 13.60 -4.63 12.58
N TYR A 44 13.21 -4.32 11.35
CA TYR A 44 14.13 -4.41 10.24
C TYR A 44 13.61 -3.45 9.18
N GLU A 45 14.53 -2.92 8.41
CA GLU A 45 14.17 -1.85 7.50
C GLU A 45 14.22 -2.25 6.05
N SER A 46 15.05 -3.21 5.69
CA SER A 46 15.18 -3.52 4.29
C SER A 46 15.27 -5.00 3.99
N ASP A 47 15.67 -5.79 4.96
CA ASP A 47 15.88 -7.20 4.70
C ASP A 47 14.74 -8.02 5.28
N MET A 48 13.72 -8.19 4.46
CA MET A 48 12.55 -8.94 4.90
C MET A 48 12.77 -10.44 4.88
N GLU A 49 13.92 -10.88 4.40
CA GLU A 49 14.20 -12.30 4.40
C GLU A 49 14.36 -12.85 5.79
N SER A 50 14.66 -11.98 6.73
CA SER A 50 14.83 -12.43 8.11
C SER A 50 13.54 -12.59 8.87
N TRP A 51 12.41 -12.37 8.23
CA TRP A 51 11.11 -12.45 8.92
C TRP A 51 10.75 -13.88 9.32
N GLY A 52 11.37 -14.87 8.70
CA GLY A 52 11.18 -16.24 9.15
C GLY A 52 9.78 -16.75 9.01
N GLY A 53 9.08 -16.36 7.94
CA GLY A 53 7.73 -16.82 7.71
C GLY A 53 6.68 -16.15 8.57
N ARG A 54 7.06 -15.19 9.40
CA ARG A 54 6.09 -14.46 10.20
C ARG A 54 5.44 -13.37 9.38
N LYS A 55 4.27 -12.94 9.83
CA LYS A 55 3.53 -11.92 9.10
C LYS A 55 4.21 -10.57 9.23
N PRO A 56 4.55 -9.94 8.12
CA PRO A 56 5.09 -8.59 8.18
C PRO A 56 3.99 -7.60 8.52
N GLU A 57 4.36 -6.58 9.28
CA GLU A 57 3.41 -5.55 9.69
C GLU A 57 4.06 -4.20 9.66
N GLY A 58 3.26 -3.17 9.83
CA GLY A 58 3.75 -1.80 9.87
C GLY A 58 3.19 -0.95 8.76
N ILE A 59 3.43 0.35 8.85
CA ILE A 59 2.88 1.31 7.90
C ILE A 59 3.26 0.93 6.47
N ALA A 60 4.53 0.64 6.25
CA ALA A 60 4.99 0.34 4.90
C ALA A 60 4.32 -0.91 4.35
N VAL A 61 4.10 -1.90 5.22
CA VAL A 61 3.47 -3.13 4.78
C VAL A 61 2.01 -2.90 4.44
N GLU A 62 1.31 -2.08 5.22
CA GLU A 62 -0.08 -1.78 4.91
C GLU A 62 -0.20 -1.01 3.61
N MET A 63 0.72 -0.08 3.37
CA MET A 63 0.73 0.63 2.11
C MET A 63 0.99 -0.30 0.94
N ALA A 64 1.89 -1.27 1.15
CA ALA A 64 2.17 -2.25 0.11
C ALA A 64 0.95 -3.12 -0.18
N ASP A 65 0.20 -3.49 0.84
CA ASP A 65 -1.01 -4.26 0.63
C ASP A 65 -2.01 -3.49 -0.21
N CYS A 66 -2.16 -2.21 0.08
CA CYS A 66 -3.03 -1.36 -0.71
C CYS A 66 -2.58 -1.32 -2.17
N LEU A 67 -1.27 -1.14 -2.37
CA LEU A 67 -0.72 -1.09 -3.71
C LEU A 67 -0.96 -2.39 -4.47
N ILE A 68 -0.76 -3.52 -3.79
CA ILE A 68 -0.97 -4.82 -4.41
C ILE A 68 -2.41 -4.94 -4.90
N ARG A 69 -3.36 -4.53 -4.09
CA ARG A 69 -4.76 -4.62 -4.48
C ARG A 69 -5.06 -3.75 -5.69
N ILE A 70 -4.48 -2.56 -5.71
CA ILE A 70 -4.69 -1.65 -6.83
C ILE A 70 -4.10 -2.24 -8.11
N LEU A 71 -2.88 -2.76 -8.03
CA LEU A 71 -2.25 -3.35 -9.21
C LEU A 71 -3.01 -4.56 -9.69
N ASP A 72 -3.54 -5.35 -8.77
CA ASP A 72 -4.35 -6.49 -9.13
C ASP A 72 -5.58 -6.05 -9.92
N TRP A 73 -6.20 -4.98 -9.50
CA TRP A 73 -7.37 -4.47 -10.22
C TRP A 73 -7.00 -4.08 -11.63
N PHE A 74 -5.89 -3.35 -11.80
CA PHE A 74 -5.44 -2.99 -13.13
C PHE A 74 -5.23 -4.23 -14.00
N GLY A 75 -4.64 -5.26 -13.42
CA GLY A 75 -4.40 -6.49 -14.17
C GLY A 75 -5.69 -7.17 -14.61
N HIS A 76 -6.66 -7.23 -13.73
CA HIS A 76 -7.93 -7.85 -14.06
C HIS A 76 -8.68 -7.07 -15.14
N GLU A 77 -8.53 -5.75 -15.14
CA GLU A 77 -9.20 -4.94 -16.13
C GLU A 77 -8.44 -4.89 -17.44
N GLY A 78 -7.25 -5.46 -17.48
CA GLY A 78 -6.47 -5.46 -18.70
C GLY A 78 -5.92 -4.10 -19.06
N LEU A 79 -5.71 -3.25 -18.07
CA LEU A 79 -5.23 -1.89 -18.32
C LEU A 79 -3.74 -1.79 -18.11
N ASP A 80 -3.10 -0.91 -18.88
CA ASP A 80 -1.68 -0.68 -18.76
C ASP A 80 -1.44 0.38 -17.70
N VAL A 81 -1.19 -0.08 -16.47
CA VAL A 81 -1.04 0.82 -15.34
C VAL A 81 0.15 1.75 -15.55
N ASP A 82 1.23 1.25 -16.13
CA ASP A 82 2.42 2.07 -16.32
C ASP A 82 2.12 3.25 -17.24
N ALA A 83 1.45 3.01 -18.33
CA ALA A 83 1.10 4.06 -19.27
C ALA A 83 0.17 5.08 -18.61
N ILE A 84 -0.82 4.60 -17.87
CA ILE A 84 -1.79 5.49 -17.26
C ILE A 84 -1.12 6.36 -16.20
N VAL A 85 -0.25 5.75 -15.40
CA VAL A 85 0.45 6.51 -14.37
C VAL A 85 1.35 7.58 -15.01
N ARG A 86 2.06 7.20 -16.07
CA ARG A 86 2.94 8.16 -16.72
C ARG A 86 2.17 9.34 -17.28
N GLU A 87 1.04 9.07 -17.91
CA GLU A 87 0.23 10.14 -18.46
C GLU A 87 -0.29 11.05 -17.38
N LYS A 88 -0.75 10.46 -16.28
CA LYS A 88 -1.28 11.27 -15.20
C LYS A 88 -0.19 12.11 -14.54
N MET A 89 0.98 11.53 -14.37
CA MET A 89 2.10 12.26 -13.81
C MET A 89 2.49 13.43 -14.69
N GLU A 90 2.50 13.21 -16.00
CA GLU A 90 2.84 14.28 -16.93
C GLU A 90 1.82 15.40 -16.84
N TYR A 91 0.55 15.05 -16.80
CA TYR A 91 -0.48 16.05 -16.67
C TYR A 91 -0.32 16.85 -15.38
N ASN A 92 -0.07 16.16 -14.28
CA ASN A 92 0.10 16.82 -12.99
C ASN A 92 1.29 17.79 -13.01
N ARG A 93 2.35 17.40 -13.71
CA ARG A 93 3.55 18.23 -13.76
C ARG A 93 3.31 19.52 -14.52
N THR A 94 2.40 19.51 -15.49
CA THR A 94 2.14 20.69 -16.32
C THR A 94 1.12 21.62 -15.69
N ARG A 95 0.47 21.21 -14.59
CA ARG A 95 -0.53 22.06 -13.97
C ARG A 95 0.13 23.13 -13.10
N PRO A 96 -0.48 24.33 -13.01
CA PRO A 96 0.06 25.33 -12.10
C PRO A 96 0.03 24.81 -10.67
N TYR A 97 1.11 25.04 -9.96
CA TYR A 97 1.26 24.49 -8.63
C TYR A 97 0.20 24.97 -7.66
N LYS A 98 -0.18 26.23 -7.77
CA LYS A 98 -1.09 26.77 -6.78
C LYS A 98 -2.42 26.08 -6.78
N HIS A 99 -2.74 25.39 -7.83
CA HIS A 99 -3.98 24.67 -7.85
C HIS A 99 -3.88 23.39 -7.07
N GLY A 100 -2.69 23.00 -6.84
CA GLY A 100 -2.52 21.81 -6.04
C GLY A 100 -2.95 22.02 -4.63
N LYS A 101 -3.24 23.23 -4.41
CA LYS A 101 -3.67 23.46 -3.13
C LYS A 101 -4.65 22.54 -2.75
N ARG A 102 -4.38 22.24 -3.14
CA ARG A 102 -4.69 21.44 -3.02
C ARG A 102 -4.90 20.55 -3.12
N CYS A 103 -4.82 20.31 -3.41
CA CYS A 103 -5.16 19.42 -3.47
C CYS A 103 -5.14 18.89 -3.33
#